data_a6cb234f869aaf71ad82f47c9a0b9219
#
_entry.id   a6cb234f869aaf71ad82f47c9a0b9219
#
_cell.length_a   1.000
_cell.length_b   1.000
_cell.length_c   1.000
_cell.angle_alpha   90.00
_cell.angle_beta   90.00
_cell.angle_gamma   90.00
#
_symmetry.space_group_name_H-M   'P 1'
#
loop_
_entity.id
_entity.type
_entity.pdbx_description
1 polymer ?
#
loop_
_entity_poly.entity_id
_entity_poly.type
_entity_poly.pdbx_seq_one_letter_code
_entity_poly.pdbx_strand_id
1 'polypeptide(L)'
;MLIAIAAIFVLAYAAIALEHPIGVNKSASALLGAGLLWTVYAIATGDHTIVGRQLDESVASTAQIVFFLIGAMTIVEVIDAHDGFEVITSRISTTSQVRMIWLIGFVTFFLSAILDNLTTTIVMVSLIQRLIARRDDRLLFASLIVIAANAGGAWTVIGDVTTTMLWIGGQISPLKIMAATFLPSLVNLLIPLAFISLALRGRTIAAPSKDGGLQGVDPFERNVMFYLGLGVLIAVPAFKTLTHLPPFMGVLLGLGIVWLVGEIVHRNKDEHVRQPLTLAHALTRIDMGSIVFFVGILLAVACLEHAGLLSMLAKWLDATFGRQDVIVVILGLLSAVIDNVPLVAATMGMYDLAHYPTDSFLWEFIAYCAGTGGSILIIGSAAGVAAMGLERIEFLWYARRIAGPALAGYLAGAVVYIAQHAWLH
;
A
#
# COMPACT_ATOMS: atom_id res chain seq x y z
N MET A 1 6.52 10.45 -32.15
CA MET A 1 5.99 9.39 -31.28
C MET A 1 6.39 9.62 -29.82
N LEU A 2 7.68 9.48 -29.44
CA LEU A 2 8.12 9.53 -28.05
C LEU A 2 7.71 10.80 -27.29
N ILE A 3 7.86 11.98 -27.92
CA ILE A 3 7.45 13.26 -27.32
C ILE A 3 5.93 13.29 -27.05
N ALA A 4 5.12 12.76 -27.97
CA ALA A 4 3.66 12.73 -27.76
C ALA A 4 3.28 11.79 -26.61
N ILE A 5 3.87 10.59 -26.56
CA ILE A 5 3.66 9.63 -25.46
C ILE A 5 4.09 10.25 -24.12
N ALA A 6 5.27 10.85 -24.05
CA ALA A 6 5.75 11.52 -22.84
C ALA A 6 4.82 12.68 -22.42
N ALA A 7 4.37 13.50 -23.36
CA ALA A 7 3.45 14.62 -23.08
C ALA A 7 2.09 14.13 -22.55
N ILE A 8 1.50 13.10 -23.19
CA ILE A 8 0.23 12.51 -22.74
C ILE A 8 0.39 11.94 -21.33
N PHE A 9 1.48 11.21 -21.07
CA PHE A 9 1.73 10.65 -19.73
C PHE A 9 1.86 11.75 -18.68
N VAL A 10 2.67 12.80 -18.95
CA VAL A 10 2.85 13.93 -18.01
C VAL A 10 1.52 14.64 -17.76
N LEU A 11 0.68 14.86 -18.79
CA LEU A 11 -0.63 15.49 -18.62
C LEU A 11 -1.60 14.60 -17.84
N ALA A 12 -1.68 13.31 -18.16
CA ALA A 12 -2.49 12.35 -17.42
C ALA A 12 -2.04 12.27 -15.95
N TYR A 13 -0.73 12.24 -15.73
CA TYR A 13 -0.15 12.20 -14.41
C TYR A 13 -0.41 13.48 -13.61
N ALA A 14 -0.27 14.64 -14.24
CA ALA A 14 -0.63 15.93 -13.63
C ALA A 14 -2.12 15.96 -13.24
N ALA A 15 -3.01 15.42 -14.09
CA ALA A 15 -4.43 15.31 -13.78
C ALA A 15 -4.69 14.37 -12.58
N ILE A 16 -3.96 13.26 -12.46
CA ILE A 16 -4.00 12.36 -11.29
C ILE A 16 -3.54 13.09 -10.03
N ALA A 17 -2.39 13.76 -10.08
CA ALA A 17 -1.83 14.48 -8.93
C ALA A 17 -2.70 15.68 -8.48
N LEU A 18 -3.41 16.28 -9.42
CA LEU A 18 -4.30 17.42 -9.20
C LEU A 18 -5.77 17.00 -9.03
N GLU A 19 -6.07 15.73 -8.69
CA GLU A 19 -7.42 15.19 -8.49
C GLU A 19 -8.32 16.15 -7.69
N HIS A 20 -7.85 16.60 -6.53
CA HIS A 20 -8.64 17.48 -5.65
C HIS A 20 -8.90 18.87 -6.24
N PRO A 21 -7.89 19.61 -6.76
CA PRO A 21 -8.11 20.92 -7.37
C PRO A 21 -9.01 20.90 -8.59
N ILE A 22 -8.92 19.88 -9.45
CA ILE A 22 -9.69 19.81 -10.69
C ILE A 22 -11.03 19.09 -10.52
N GLY A 23 -11.24 18.41 -9.37
CA GLY A 23 -12.48 17.69 -9.08
C GLY A 23 -12.73 16.47 -10.00
N VAL A 24 -11.68 15.91 -10.60
CA VAL A 24 -11.74 14.73 -11.47
C VAL A 24 -11.08 13.56 -10.77
N ASN A 25 -11.80 12.45 -10.63
CA ASN A 25 -11.30 11.24 -9.98
C ASN A 25 -10.05 10.70 -10.69
N LYS A 26 -9.00 10.38 -9.93
CA LYS A 26 -7.72 9.88 -10.44
C LYS A 26 -7.84 8.65 -11.33
N SER A 27 -8.82 7.77 -11.06
CA SER A 27 -9.07 6.56 -11.85
C SER A 27 -9.52 6.90 -13.27
N ALA A 28 -10.37 7.93 -13.43
CA ALA A 28 -10.79 8.39 -14.75
C ALA A 28 -9.60 8.95 -15.54
N SER A 29 -8.75 9.75 -14.90
CA SER A 29 -7.53 10.31 -15.51
C SER A 29 -6.54 9.21 -15.91
N ALA A 30 -6.37 8.18 -15.08
CA ALA A 30 -5.47 7.06 -15.35
C ALA A 30 -5.96 6.21 -16.55
N LEU A 31 -7.26 5.87 -16.59
CA LEU A 31 -7.85 5.11 -17.71
C LEU A 31 -7.79 5.88 -19.03
N LEU A 32 -8.14 7.17 -19.00
CA LEU A 32 -8.05 8.03 -20.18
C LEU A 32 -6.59 8.13 -20.68
N GLY A 33 -5.67 8.33 -19.76
CA GLY A 33 -4.23 8.36 -20.05
C GLY A 33 -3.76 7.07 -20.71
N ALA A 34 -4.06 5.92 -20.12
CA ALA A 34 -3.72 4.60 -20.65
C ALA A 34 -4.27 4.39 -22.07
N GLY A 35 -5.58 4.66 -22.25
CA GLY A 35 -6.23 4.51 -23.55
C GLY A 35 -5.61 5.39 -24.64
N LEU A 36 -5.31 6.66 -24.32
CA LEU A 36 -4.64 7.59 -25.26
C LEU A 36 -3.21 7.15 -25.57
N LEU A 37 -2.45 6.72 -24.56
CA LEU A 37 -1.06 6.26 -24.75
C LEU A 37 -0.99 5.05 -25.68
N TRP A 38 -1.77 4.01 -25.43
CA TRP A 38 -1.81 2.81 -26.28
C TRP A 38 -2.33 3.13 -27.67
N THR A 39 -3.31 4.04 -27.82
CA THR A 39 -3.82 4.49 -29.11
C THR A 39 -2.73 5.17 -29.94
N VAL A 40 -2.03 6.14 -29.34
CA VAL A 40 -0.93 6.85 -30.03
C VAL A 40 0.22 5.90 -30.35
N TYR A 41 0.55 4.99 -29.42
CA TYR A 41 1.58 3.98 -29.66
C TYR A 41 1.24 3.04 -30.82
N ALA A 42 0.01 2.55 -30.90
CA ALA A 42 -0.46 1.68 -31.96
C ALA A 42 -0.44 2.36 -33.33
N ILE A 43 -0.96 3.60 -33.41
CA ILE A 43 -0.96 4.38 -34.67
C ILE A 43 0.48 4.68 -35.13
N ALA A 44 1.34 5.04 -34.21
CA ALA A 44 2.70 5.47 -34.56
C ALA A 44 3.65 4.30 -34.87
N THR A 45 3.43 3.13 -34.27
CA THR A 45 4.22 1.91 -34.53
C THR A 45 3.81 1.28 -35.87
N GLY A 46 2.51 1.30 -36.23
CA GLY A 46 1.97 0.76 -37.47
C GLY A 46 1.97 -0.78 -37.55
N ASP A 47 2.59 -1.47 -36.60
CA ASP A 47 2.57 -2.94 -36.49
C ASP A 47 1.58 -3.39 -35.39
N HIS A 48 0.34 -3.61 -35.82
CA HIS A 48 -0.73 -4.00 -34.91
C HIS A 48 -0.51 -5.37 -34.23
N THR A 49 0.27 -6.26 -34.86
CA THR A 49 0.56 -7.58 -34.29
C THR A 49 1.50 -7.49 -33.08
N ILE A 50 2.56 -6.68 -33.22
CA ILE A 50 3.51 -6.45 -32.12
C ILE A 50 2.82 -5.71 -30.99
N VAL A 51 2.10 -4.64 -31.30
CA VAL A 51 1.39 -3.84 -30.27
C VAL A 51 0.33 -4.68 -29.56
N GLY A 52 -0.44 -5.51 -30.30
CA GLY A 52 -1.44 -6.39 -29.69
C GLY A 52 -0.80 -7.37 -28.70
N ARG A 53 0.30 -8.04 -29.08
CA ARG A 53 1.01 -8.96 -28.16
C ARG A 53 1.53 -8.23 -26.92
N GLN A 54 2.14 -7.07 -27.07
CA GLN A 54 2.65 -6.26 -25.95
C GLN A 54 1.52 -5.83 -25.00
N LEU A 55 0.36 -5.47 -25.57
CA LEU A 55 -0.82 -5.14 -24.76
C LEU A 55 -1.35 -6.36 -24.00
N ASP A 56 -1.43 -7.54 -24.67
CA ASP A 56 -1.87 -8.78 -24.03
C ASP A 56 -0.94 -9.18 -22.87
N GLU A 57 0.37 -9.09 -23.04
CA GLU A 57 1.37 -9.34 -22.01
C GLU A 57 1.20 -8.37 -20.81
N SER A 58 0.99 -7.09 -21.10
CA SER A 58 0.78 -6.05 -20.08
C SER A 58 -0.54 -6.25 -19.33
N VAL A 59 -1.61 -6.64 -20.03
CA VAL A 59 -2.91 -6.96 -19.42
C VAL A 59 -2.80 -8.20 -18.54
N ALA A 60 -2.10 -9.25 -19.00
CA ALA A 60 -1.90 -10.47 -18.22
C ALA A 60 -1.15 -10.19 -16.92
N SER A 61 -0.10 -9.38 -16.95
CA SER A 61 0.66 -8.96 -15.77
C SER A 61 -0.19 -8.11 -14.82
N THR A 62 -0.91 -7.12 -15.36
CA THR A 62 -1.83 -6.26 -14.58
C THR A 62 -2.94 -7.08 -13.94
N ALA A 63 -3.52 -8.05 -14.66
CA ALA A 63 -4.59 -8.90 -14.14
C ALA A 63 -4.17 -9.72 -12.92
N GLN A 64 -2.93 -10.22 -12.87
CA GLN A 64 -2.43 -10.93 -11.70
C GLN A 64 -2.46 -10.07 -10.44
N ILE A 65 -2.05 -8.80 -10.57
CA ILE A 65 -2.07 -7.84 -9.46
C ILE A 65 -3.52 -7.52 -9.06
N VAL A 66 -4.39 -7.27 -10.04
CA VAL A 66 -5.81 -6.95 -9.81
C VAL A 66 -6.54 -8.09 -9.10
N PHE A 67 -6.38 -9.34 -9.55
CA PHE A 67 -7.00 -10.49 -8.89
C PHE A 67 -6.46 -10.71 -7.48
N PHE A 68 -5.16 -10.49 -7.27
CA PHE A 68 -4.58 -10.51 -5.92
C PHE A 68 -5.24 -9.47 -5.02
N LEU A 69 -5.34 -8.21 -5.47
CA LEU A 69 -5.92 -7.12 -4.70
C LEU A 69 -7.41 -7.36 -4.39
N ILE A 70 -8.21 -7.76 -5.39
CA ILE A 70 -9.63 -8.08 -5.18
C ILE A 70 -9.77 -9.14 -4.09
N GLY A 71 -9.00 -10.23 -4.17
CA GLY A 71 -9.08 -11.32 -3.22
C GLY A 71 -8.63 -10.91 -1.81
N ALA A 72 -7.49 -10.23 -1.70
CA ALA A 72 -6.95 -9.77 -0.42
C ALA A 72 -7.87 -8.75 0.25
N MET A 73 -8.30 -7.70 -0.48
CA MET A 73 -9.21 -6.68 0.05
C MET A 73 -10.55 -7.28 0.49
N THR A 74 -11.08 -8.27 -0.26
CA THR A 74 -12.33 -8.94 0.12
C THR A 74 -12.16 -9.74 1.40
N ILE A 75 -11.05 -10.47 1.59
CA ILE A 75 -10.76 -11.19 2.85
C ILE A 75 -10.73 -10.22 4.03
N VAL A 76 -10.06 -9.08 3.84
CA VAL A 76 -9.96 -8.06 4.89
C VAL A 76 -11.32 -7.44 5.20
N GLU A 77 -12.14 -7.16 4.18
CA GLU A 77 -13.50 -6.64 4.35
C GLU A 77 -14.42 -7.64 5.08
N VAL A 78 -14.24 -8.95 4.83
CA VAL A 78 -14.95 -10.00 5.60
C VAL A 78 -14.52 -9.97 7.07
N ILE A 79 -13.22 -9.80 7.36
CA ILE A 79 -12.75 -9.65 8.75
C ILE A 79 -13.41 -8.44 9.41
N ASP A 80 -13.45 -7.29 8.71
CA ASP A 80 -14.03 -6.04 9.23
C ASP A 80 -15.55 -6.17 9.45
N ALA A 81 -16.27 -6.76 8.51
CA ALA A 81 -17.71 -7.00 8.62
C ALA A 81 -18.09 -7.84 9.85
N HIS A 82 -17.17 -8.65 10.37
CA HIS A 82 -17.34 -9.45 11.58
C HIS A 82 -16.75 -8.80 12.85
N ASP A 83 -16.44 -7.50 12.82
CA ASP A 83 -15.71 -6.82 13.91
C ASP A 83 -14.39 -7.53 14.31
N GLY A 84 -13.77 -8.24 13.36
CA GLY A 84 -12.58 -9.05 13.62
C GLY A 84 -11.42 -8.26 14.23
N PHE A 85 -11.24 -7.00 13.84
CA PHE A 85 -10.17 -6.14 14.37
C PHE A 85 -10.37 -5.78 15.83
N GLU A 86 -11.56 -5.96 16.41
CA GLU A 86 -11.80 -5.78 17.83
C GLU A 86 -10.96 -6.77 18.68
N VAL A 87 -10.58 -7.92 18.14
CA VAL A 87 -9.66 -8.86 18.79
C VAL A 87 -8.35 -8.19 19.19
N ILE A 88 -7.85 -7.24 18.37
CA ILE A 88 -6.63 -6.48 18.65
C ILE A 88 -6.97 -5.18 19.39
N THR A 89 -7.95 -4.44 18.91
CA THR A 89 -8.22 -3.06 19.34
C THR A 89 -8.83 -2.98 20.74
N SER A 90 -9.59 -4.00 21.17
CA SER A 90 -10.13 -4.09 22.54
C SER A 90 -9.06 -4.16 23.64
N ARG A 91 -7.82 -4.51 23.29
CA ARG A 91 -6.69 -4.56 24.22
C ARG A 91 -6.00 -3.21 24.41
N ILE A 92 -6.40 -2.19 23.63
CA ILE A 92 -5.87 -0.85 23.74
C ILE A 92 -6.61 -0.09 24.82
N SER A 93 -6.10 -0.08 26.06
CA SER A 93 -6.71 0.54 27.23
C SER A 93 -5.73 1.36 28.03
N THR A 94 -5.27 2.49 27.49
CA THR A 94 -4.36 3.40 28.21
C THR A 94 -4.88 4.83 28.19
N THR A 95 -4.71 5.56 29.31
CA THR A 95 -5.09 6.98 29.43
C THR A 95 -3.94 7.93 29.06
N SER A 96 -2.70 7.44 28.96
CA SER A 96 -1.54 8.25 28.57
C SER A 96 -1.46 8.37 27.05
N GLN A 97 -1.51 9.60 26.51
CA GLN A 97 -1.38 9.81 25.06
C GLN A 97 -0.04 9.28 24.51
N VAL A 98 1.03 9.42 25.25
CA VAL A 98 2.34 8.90 24.83
C VAL A 98 2.33 7.38 24.74
N ARG A 99 1.81 6.66 25.74
CA ARG A 99 1.72 5.19 25.67
C ARG A 99 0.79 4.75 24.56
N MET A 100 -0.32 5.46 24.36
CA MET A 100 -1.28 5.14 23.30
C MET A 100 -0.68 5.30 21.91
N ILE A 101 0.05 6.37 21.64
CA ILE A 101 0.62 6.59 20.29
C ILE A 101 1.72 5.56 19.97
N TRP A 102 2.50 5.12 20.97
CA TRP A 102 3.45 4.02 20.79
C TRP A 102 2.73 2.71 20.47
N LEU A 103 1.68 2.38 21.24
CA LEU A 103 0.91 1.17 21.03
C LEU A 103 0.23 1.17 19.65
N ILE A 104 -0.43 2.27 19.29
CA ILE A 104 -1.07 2.43 17.97
C ILE A 104 -0.03 2.36 16.85
N GLY A 105 1.12 3.03 17.00
CA GLY A 105 2.20 2.99 16.01
C GLY A 105 2.71 1.57 15.76
N PHE A 106 2.99 0.81 16.82
CA PHE A 106 3.43 -0.59 16.67
C PHE A 106 2.33 -1.52 16.15
N VAL A 107 1.10 -1.39 16.66
CA VAL A 107 -0.03 -2.19 16.16
C VAL A 107 -0.24 -1.92 14.67
N THR A 108 -0.24 -0.66 14.25
CA THR A 108 -0.36 -0.29 12.84
C THR A 108 0.78 -0.87 12.00
N PHE A 109 2.02 -0.77 12.47
CA PHE A 109 3.20 -1.27 11.76
C PHE A 109 3.12 -2.79 11.50
N PHE A 110 2.80 -3.57 12.53
CA PHE A 110 2.70 -5.03 12.36
C PHE A 110 1.43 -5.45 11.64
N LEU A 111 0.33 -4.73 11.81
CA LEU A 111 -0.93 -5.02 11.13
C LEU A 111 -0.79 -4.75 9.61
N SER A 112 -0.15 -3.65 9.24
CA SER A 112 0.09 -3.31 7.84
C SER A 112 1.05 -4.27 7.13
N ALA A 113 1.91 -4.95 7.85
CA ALA A 113 2.75 -5.99 7.28
C ALA A 113 1.96 -7.20 6.73
N ILE A 114 0.70 -7.36 7.12
CA ILE A 114 -0.14 -8.51 6.77
C ILE A 114 -1.37 -8.10 5.96
N LEU A 115 -1.99 -6.95 6.28
CA LEU A 115 -3.19 -6.50 5.58
C LEU A 115 -2.79 -5.64 4.39
N ASP A 116 -2.51 -4.60 4.30
CA ASP A 116 -2.00 -3.56 3.42
C ASP A 116 -2.07 -2.20 4.13
N ASN A 117 -1.34 -1.23 3.59
CA ASN A 117 -1.23 0.09 4.20
C ASN A 117 -2.53 0.88 4.16
N LEU A 118 -3.33 0.78 3.09
CA LEU A 118 -4.60 1.48 2.93
C LEU A 118 -5.64 0.98 3.94
N THR A 119 -5.90 -0.32 3.94
CA THR A 119 -6.88 -0.95 4.84
C THR A 119 -6.49 -0.76 6.29
N THR A 120 -5.22 -0.99 6.63
CA THR A 120 -4.71 -0.78 7.99
C THR A 120 -4.93 0.67 8.44
N THR A 121 -4.69 1.64 7.55
CA THR A 121 -4.92 3.05 7.87
C THR A 121 -6.40 3.34 8.14
N ILE A 122 -7.31 2.84 7.31
CA ILE A 122 -8.76 3.02 7.50
C ILE A 122 -9.20 2.46 8.85
N VAL A 123 -8.82 1.21 9.16
CA VAL A 123 -9.16 0.54 10.42
C VAL A 123 -8.62 1.30 11.64
N MET A 124 -7.34 1.69 11.60
CA MET A 124 -6.70 2.34 12.74
C MET A 124 -7.14 3.79 12.92
N VAL A 125 -7.44 4.52 11.84
CA VAL A 125 -8.03 5.87 11.92
C VAL A 125 -9.45 5.79 12.45
N SER A 126 -10.27 4.85 12.02
CA SER A 126 -11.62 4.62 12.57
C SER A 126 -11.56 4.28 14.06
N LEU A 127 -10.56 3.53 14.49
CA LEU A 127 -10.33 3.25 15.91
C LEU A 127 -10.02 4.51 16.72
N ILE A 128 -9.08 5.33 16.26
CA ILE A 128 -8.72 6.55 17.00
C ILE A 128 -9.87 7.57 17.05
N GLN A 129 -10.77 7.58 16.08
CA GLN A 129 -11.99 8.40 16.10
C GLN A 129 -12.87 8.05 17.31
N ARG A 130 -12.95 6.77 17.68
CA ARG A 130 -13.70 6.29 18.84
C ARG A 130 -12.96 6.54 20.17
N LEU A 131 -11.61 6.51 20.16
CA LEU A 131 -10.79 6.59 21.36
C LEU A 131 -10.41 8.01 21.76
N ILE A 132 -10.29 8.93 20.80
CA ILE A 132 -9.71 10.27 20.99
C ILE A 132 -10.74 11.35 20.62
N ALA A 133 -11.28 12.06 21.62
CA ALA A 133 -12.29 13.08 21.39
C ALA A 133 -11.73 14.36 20.73
N ARG A 134 -10.50 14.76 21.11
CA ARG A 134 -9.89 16.01 20.60
C ARG A 134 -9.36 15.85 19.21
N ARG A 135 -9.87 16.65 18.26
CA ARG A 135 -9.45 16.62 16.85
C ARG A 135 -7.95 16.84 16.67
N ASP A 136 -7.35 17.81 17.34
CA ASP A 136 -5.92 18.13 17.20
C ASP A 136 -5.02 16.93 17.57
N ASP A 137 -5.41 16.17 18.58
CA ASP A 137 -4.70 14.97 18.98
C ASP A 137 -4.92 13.87 17.93
N ARG A 138 -6.17 13.69 17.44
CA ARG A 138 -6.45 12.71 16.35
C ARG A 138 -5.64 12.97 15.10
N LEU A 139 -5.44 14.24 14.70
CA LEU A 139 -4.61 14.59 13.54
C LEU A 139 -3.17 14.07 13.68
N LEU A 140 -2.57 14.17 14.88
CA LEU A 140 -1.23 13.65 15.15
C LEU A 140 -1.20 12.11 15.09
N PHE A 141 -2.21 11.46 15.67
CA PHE A 141 -2.33 10.01 15.65
C PHE A 141 -2.59 9.48 14.25
N ALA A 142 -3.49 10.09 13.47
CA ALA A 142 -3.76 9.71 12.09
C ALA A 142 -2.53 9.87 11.21
N SER A 143 -1.76 10.96 11.42
CA SER A 143 -0.51 11.16 10.68
C SER A 143 0.54 10.10 11.01
N LEU A 144 0.66 9.70 12.29
CA LEU A 144 1.54 8.59 12.66
C LEU A 144 1.08 7.25 12.09
N ILE A 145 -0.24 7.02 12.07
CA ILE A 145 -0.82 5.80 11.45
C ILE A 145 -0.41 5.71 9.99
N VAL A 146 -0.44 6.80 9.21
CA VAL A 146 0.04 6.81 7.81
C VAL A 146 1.51 6.38 7.71
N ILE A 147 2.38 6.98 8.55
CA ILE A 147 3.80 6.64 8.56
C ILE A 147 4.00 5.17 8.97
N ALA A 148 3.32 4.73 10.03
CA ALA A 148 3.41 3.38 10.55
C ALA A 148 2.88 2.33 9.55
N ALA A 149 1.79 2.64 8.84
CA ALA A 149 1.21 1.76 7.85
C ALA A 149 2.13 1.60 6.63
N ASN A 150 2.66 2.69 6.10
CA ASN A 150 3.59 2.63 4.98
C ASN A 150 4.91 1.95 5.37
N ALA A 151 5.46 2.26 6.55
CA ALA A 151 6.66 1.58 7.06
C ALA A 151 6.39 0.08 7.33
N GLY A 152 5.22 -0.26 7.85
CA GLY A 152 4.79 -1.63 8.08
C GLY A 152 4.58 -2.43 6.80
N GLY A 153 4.06 -1.79 5.75
CA GLY A 153 3.88 -2.41 4.44
C GLY A 153 5.18 -2.67 3.68
N ALA A 154 6.19 -1.83 3.89
CA ALA A 154 7.42 -1.85 3.10
C ALA A 154 8.36 -3.05 3.38
N TRP A 155 8.17 -3.81 4.46
CA TRP A 155 9.04 -4.91 4.83
C TRP A 155 8.46 -6.32 4.60
N THR A 156 7.26 -6.42 4.03
CA THR A 156 6.67 -7.71 3.65
C THR A 156 6.14 -7.65 2.22
N VAL A 157 6.01 -8.81 1.60
CA VAL A 157 5.53 -8.90 0.20
C VAL A 157 4.04 -8.63 0.03
N ILE A 158 3.25 -8.61 1.12
CA ILE A 158 1.79 -8.44 1.09
C ILE A 158 1.32 -7.15 1.79
N GLY A 159 2.23 -6.45 2.47
CA GLY A 159 1.88 -5.29 3.30
C GLY A 159 1.71 -3.98 2.52
N ASP A 160 2.13 -3.93 1.26
CA ASP A 160 1.93 -2.79 0.36
C ASP A 160 1.75 -3.30 -1.08
N VAL A 161 0.94 -2.60 -1.88
CA VAL A 161 0.77 -2.93 -3.30
C VAL A 161 2.10 -2.92 -4.04
N THR A 162 3.01 -2.02 -3.67
CA THR A 162 4.34 -1.89 -4.26
C THR A 162 5.21 -3.12 -4.04
N THR A 163 5.27 -3.64 -2.82
CA THR A 163 6.01 -4.87 -2.50
C THR A 163 5.34 -6.09 -3.11
N THR A 164 4.00 -6.12 -3.16
CA THR A 164 3.24 -7.16 -3.86
C THR A 164 3.58 -7.21 -5.34
N MET A 165 3.66 -6.05 -6.02
CA MET A 165 4.04 -5.95 -7.42
C MET A 165 5.45 -6.48 -7.68
N LEU A 166 6.43 -6.03 -6.88
CA LEU A 166 7.82 -6.51 -6.97
C LEU A 166 7.91 -8.03 -6.75
N TRP A 167 7.11 -8.57 -5.85
CA TRP A 167 7.07 -10.00 -5.59
C TRP A 167 6.41 -10.80 -6.72
N ILE A 168 5.30 -10.32 -7.27
CA ILE A 168 4.61 -10.94 -8.42
C ILE A 168 5.53 -10.91 -9.64
N GLY A 169 6.20 -9.80 -9.89
CA GLY A 169 7.16 -9.60 -10.97
C GLY A 169 8.48 -10.35 -10.81
N GLY A 170 8.74 -10.95 -9.64
CA GLY A 170 9.94 -11.75 -9.39
C GLY A 170 11.17 -10.96 -8.95
N GLN A 171 11.06 -9.67 -8.66
CA GLN A 171 12.16 -8.81 -8.22
C GLN A 171 12.60 -9.08 -6.79
N ILE A 172 11.67 -9.48 -5.91
CA ILE A 172 11.95 -9.78 -4.49
C ILE A 172 11.36 -11.12 -4.06
N SER A 173 11.98 -11.73 -3.05
CA SER A 173 11.48 -12.92 -2.36
C SER A 173 11.03 -12.60 -0.93
N PRO A 174 10.06 -13.36 -0.35
CA PRO A 174 9.46 -13.01 0.93
C PRO A 174 10.45 -12.91 2.08
N LEU A 175 11.31 -13.89 2.26
CA LEU A 175 12.24 -13.92 3.40
C LEU A 175 13.37 -12.90 3.27
N LYS A 176 13.82 -12.63 2.04
CA LYS A 176 14.91 -11.68 1.80
C LYS A 176 14.45 -10.26 2.03
N ILE A 177 13.30 -9.86 1.46
CA ILE A 177 12.78 -8.50 1.69
C ILE A 177 12.50 -8.26 3.18
N MET A 178 11.97 -9.26 3.92
CA MET A 178 11.74 -9.13 5.35
C MET A 178 13.05 -8.89 6.12
N ALA A 179 14.09 -9.65 5.82
CA ALA A 179 15.39 -9.50 6.47
C ALA A 179 16.08 -8.15 6.13
N ALA A 180 15.99 -7.74 4.86
CA ALA A 180 16.65 -6.54 4.36
C ALA A 180 15.99 -5.24 4.82
N THR A 181 14.65 -5.18 4.84
CA THR A 181 13.92 -3.92 5.04
C THR A 181 13.22 -3.78 6.39
N PHE A 182 13.15 -4.83 7.23
CA PHE A 182 12.54 -4.74 8.56
C PHE A 182 13.18 -3.67 9.43
N LEU A 183 14.51 -3.68 9.60
CA LEU A 183 15.22 -2.72 10.45
C LEU A 183 15.14 -1.28 9.88
N PRO A 184 15.37 -1.03 8.59
CA PRO A 184 15.11 0.26 7.95
C PRO A 184 13.68 0.79 8.19
N SER A 185 12.67 -0.06 7.99
CA SER A 185 11.26 0.29 8.18
C SER A 185 10.93 0.60 9.65
N LEU A 186 11.50 -0.16 10.58
CA LEU A 186 11.35 0.09 12.01
C LEU A 186 11.96 1.44 12.41
N VAL A 187 13.14 1.77 11.91
CA VAL A 187 13.79 3.06 12.16
C VAL A 187 12.97 4.21 11.56
N ASN A 188 12.41 4.02 10.36
CA ASN A 188 11.51 4.98 9.74
C ASN A 188 10.27 5.27 10.61
N LEU A 189 9.72 4.29 11.33
CA LEU A 189 8.65 4.48 12.30
C LEU A 189 9.13 5.17 13.58
N LEU A 190 10.23 4.69 14.16
CA LEU A 190 10.67 5.11 15.51
C LEU A 190 11.02 6.59 15.61
N ILE A 191 11.58 7.18 14.55
CA ILE A 191 11.98 8.59 14.55
C ILE A 191 10.77 9.52 14.60
N PRO A 192 9.77 9.46 13.68
CA PRO A 192 8.57 10.27 13.78
C PRO A 192 7.79 10.00 15.06
N LEU A 193 7.72 8.75 15.52
CA LEU A 193 7.06 8.36 16.75
C LEU A 193 7.69 9.05 17.98
N ALA A 194 9.02 9.10 18.05
CA ALA A 194 9.72 9.84 19.11
C ALA A 194 9.42 11.34 19.06
N PHE A 195 9.48 11.98 17.89
CA PHE A 195 9.16 13.39 17.72
C PHE A 195 7.72 13.72 18.13
N ILE A 196 6.73 12.95 17.68
CA ILE A 196 5.32 13.17 18.00
C ILE A 196 5.06 12.91 19.49
N SER A 197 5.74 11.93 20.10
CA SER A 197 5.66 11.65 21.53
C SER A 197 6.05 12.85 22.39
N LEU A 198 7.04 13.64 21.97
CA LEU A 198 7.45 14.85 22.66
C LEU A 198 6.32 15.90 22.66
N ALA A 199 5.59 16.04 21.56
CA ALA A 199 4.46 16.95 21.43
C ALA A 199 3.25 16.53 22.30
N LEU A 200 3.13 15.23 22.62
CA LEU A 200 2.04 14.66 23.41
C LEU A 200 2.40 14.48 24.90
N ARG A 201 3.61 14.87 25.30
CA ARG A 201 4.09 14.66 26.67
C ARG A 201 3.22 15.37 27.71
N GLY A 202 2.82 14.66 28.74
CA GLY A 202 1.96 15.18 29.82
C GLY A 202 0.48 15.27 29.48
N ARG A 203 0.05 14.89 28.27
CA ARG A 203 -1.37 14.86 27.90
C ARG A 203 -2.01 13.51 28.27
N THR A 204 -3.28 13.59 28.71
CA THR A 204 -4.10 12.42 29.05
C THR A 204 -5.33 12.37 28.14
N ILE A 205 -5.88 11.18 27.93
CA ILE A 205 -7.14 10.93 27.23
C ILE A 205 -8.15 10.46 28.28
N ALA A 206 -9.41 10.83 28.11
CA ALA A 206 -10.50 10.23 28.87
C ALA A 206 -10.50 8.72 28.61
N ALA A 207 -10.77 7.93 29.66
CA ALA A 207 -10.83 6.48 29.48
C ALA A 207 -11.87 6.12 28.40
N PRO A 208 -11.55 5.21 27.46
CA PRO A 208 -12.50 4.79 26.43
C PRO A 208 -13.80 4.28 27.06
N SER A 209 -14.95 4.74 26.57
CA SER A 209 -16.23 4.13 26.93
C SER A 209 -16.27 2.71 26.38
N LYS A 210 -16.60 1.72 27.21
CA LYS A 210 -16.68 0.31 26.82
C LYS A 210 -17.87 -0.04 25.90
N ASP A 211 -18.67 0.94 25.51
CA ASP A 211 -19.96 0.75 24.85
C ASP A 211 -19.91 0.95 23.33
N GLY A 212 -18.98 0.31 22.62
CA GLY A 212 -18.80 0.52 21.17
C GLY A 212 -18.78 -0.74 20.29
N GLY A 213 -19.03 -1.91 20.81
CA GLY A 213 -19.19 -3.12 19.97
C GLY A 213 -20.51 -3.08 19.20
N LEU A 214 -20.50 -3.44 17.91
CA LEU A 214 -21.73 -3.66 17.15
C LEU A 214 -22.53 -4.76 17.86
N GLN A 215 -23.75 -4.43 18.31
CA GLN A 215 -24.67 -5.41 18.89
C GLN A 215 -25.05 -6.41 17.79
N GLY A 216 -24.54 -7.64 17.85
CA GLY A 216 -25.04 -8.70 16.98
C GLY A 216 -24.04 -9.72 16.43
N VAL A 217 -22.72 -9.49 16.54
CA VAL A 217 -21.72 -10.49 16.11
C VAL A 217 -21.32 -11.38 17.30
N ASP A 218 -21.47 -12.71 17.13
CA ASP A 218 -21.00 -13.67 18.13
C ASP A 218 -19.47 -13.61 18.25
N PRO A 219 -18.90 -13.52 19.47
CA PRO A 219 -17.45 -13.56 19.67
C PRO A 219 -16.76 -14.77 19.03
N PHE A 220 -17.42 -15.90 18.92
CA PHE A 220 -16.90 -17.09 18.23
C PHE A 220 -16.75 -16.82 16.73
N GLU A 221 -17.77 -16.30 16.06
CA GLU A 221 -17.76 -15.97 14.63
C GLU A 221 -16.70 -14.93 14.31
N ARG A 222 -16.65 -13.86 15.10
CA ARG A 222 -15.61 -12.81 15.01
C ARG A 222 -14.21 -13.42 15.03
N ASN A 223 -13.93 -14.26 16.02
CA ASN A 223 -12.62 -14.88 16.19
C ASN A 223 -12.30 -15.85 15.05
N VAL A 224 -13.27 -16.66 14.62
CA VAL A 224 -13.10 -17.58 13.49
C VAL A 224 -12.74 -16.80 12.22
N MET A 225 -13.50 -15.77 11.87
CA MET A 225 -13.26 -14.99 10.63
C MET A 225 -11.95 -14.22 10.71
N PHE A 226 -11.61 -13.66 11.88
CA PHE A 226 -10.34 -12.97 12.07
C PHE A 226 -9.14 -13.90 11.88
N TYR A 227 -9.08 -15.02 12.61
CA TYR A 227 -7.93 -15.92 12.53
C TYR A 227 -7.86 -16.69 11.20
N LEU A 228 -9.00 -17.02 10.60
CA LEU A 228 -9.05 -17.64 9.28
C LEU A 228 -8.55 -16.69 8.21
N GLY A 229 -9.09 -15.47 8.11
CA GLY A 229 -8.69 -14.50 7.12
C GLY A 229 -7.23 -14.09 7.25
N LEU A 230 -6.76 -13.82 8.47
CA LEU A 230 -5.37 -13.53 8.75
C LEU A 230 -4.45 -14.72 8.39
N GLY A 231 -4.85 -15.93 8.78
CA GLY A 231 -4.10 -17.17 8.48
C GLY A 231 -3.99 -17.41 6.98
N VAL A 232 -5.05 -17.16 6.22
CA VAL A 232 -5.04 -17.27 4.75
C VAL A 232 -4.03 -16.28 4.15
N LEU A 233 -4.08 -15.00 4.52
CA LEU A 233 -3.16 -13.99 3.97
C LEU A 233 -1.69 -14.34 4.28
N ILE A 234 -1.39 -14.76 5.51
CA ILE A 234 -0.04 -15.18 5.91
C ILE A 234 0.40 -16.45 5.14
N ALA A 235 -0.53 -17.34 4.77
CA ALA A 235 -0.22 -18.57 4.06
C ALA A 235 0.09 -18.35 2.57
N VAL A 236 -0.26 -17.20 1.96
CA VAL A 236 -0.06 -16.97 0.52
C VAL A 236 1.41 -17.07 0.08
N PRO A 237 2.40 -16.48 0.78
CA PRO A 237 3.80 -16.67 0.45
C PRO A 237 4.26 -18.14 0.52
N ALA A 238 3.80 -18.88 1.52
CA ALA A 238 4.08 -20.32 1.63
C ALA A 238 3.45 -21.10 0.47
N PHE A 239 2.20 -20.77 0.09
CA PHE A 239 1.53 -21.36 -1.09
C PHE A 239 2.37 -21.17 -2.35
N LYS A 240 2.83 -19.93 -2.66
CA LYS A 240 3.69 -19.66 -3.83
C LYS A 240 4.98 -20.49 -3.78
N THR A 241 5.60 -20.59 -2.62
CA THR A 241 6.87 -21.32 -2.45
C THR A 241 6.69 -22.83 -2.68
N LEU A 242 5.57 -23.39 -2.22
CA LEU A 242 5.29 -24.82 -2.33
C LEU A 242 4.76 -25.24 -3.71
N THR A 243 3.93 -24.40 -4.32
CA THR A 243 3.22 -24.74 -5.57
C THR A 243 3.86 -24.15 -6.82
N HIS A 244 4.70 -23.13 -6.66
CA HIS A 244 5.24 -22.29 -7.74
C HIS A 244 4.17 -21.57 -8.59
N LEU A 245 2.90 -21.58 -8.13
CA LEU A 245 1.83 -20.83 -8.77
C LEU A 245 1.89 -19.34 -8.41
N PRO A 246 1.34 -18.46 -9.26
CA PRO A 246 1.28 -17.04 -8.96
C PRO A 246 0.51 -16.76 -7.66
N PRO A 247 0.89 -15.73 -6.87
CA PRO A 247 0.28 -15.42 -5.57
C PRO A 247 -1.23 -15.22 -5.59
N PHE A 248 -1.78 -14.67 -6.69
CA PHE A 248 -3.22 -14.46 -6.81
C PHE A 248 -4.01 -15.76 -6.70
N MET A 249 -3.48 -16.89 -7.17
CA MET A 249 -4.14 -18.21 -7.02
C MET A 249 -4.23 -18.62 -5.55
N GLY A 250 -3.20 -18.34 -4.74
CA GLY A 250 -3.22 -18.57 -3.30
C GLY A 250 -4.27 -17.72 -2.59
N VAL A 251 -4.38 -16.44 -2.95
CA VAL A 251 -5.40 -15.56 -2.40
C VAL A 251 -6.81 -15.98 -2.82
N LEU A 252 -7.04 -16.36 -4.08
CA LEU A 252 -8.35 -16.84 -4.55
C LEU A 252 -8.75 -18.16 -3.87
N LEU A 253 -7.82 -19.09 -3.68
CA LEU A 253 -8.06 -20.31 -2.91
C LEU A 253 -8.47 -19.96 -1.47
N GLY A 254 -7.72 -19.07 -0.83
CA GLY A 254 -8.01 -18.61 0.52
C GLY A 254 -9.35 -17.88 0.63
N LEU A 255 -9.70 -17.04 -0.34
CA LEU A 255 -11.00 -16.39 -0.44
C LEU A 255 -12.13 -17.42 -0.54
N GLY A 256 -11.95 -18.47 -1.34
CA GLY A 256 -12.90 -19.58 -1.44
C GLY A 256 -13.10 -20.30 -0.10
N ILE A 257 -12.02 -20.52 0.66
CA ILE A 257 -12.08 -21.12 2.01
C ILE A 257 -12.83 -20.20 2.99
N VAL A 258 -12.50 -18.90 3.01
CA VAL A 258 -13.19 -17.91 3.85
C VAL A 258 -14.67 -17.83 3.51
N TRP A 259 -15.01 -17.87 2.21
CA TRP A 259 -16.41 -17.90 1.75
C TRP A 259 -17.15 -19.12 2.26
N LEU A 260 -16.59 -20.31 2.01
CA LEU A 260 -17.21 -21.57 2.44
C LEU A 260 -17.44 -21.62 3.94
N VAL A 261 -16.44 -21.21 4.74
CA VAL A 261 -16.57 -21.19 6.21
C VAL A 261 -17.62 -20.16 6.62
N GLY A 262 -17.66 -18.97 6.01
CA GLY A 262 -18.69 -17.96 6.27
C GLY A 262 -20.11 -18.48 6.02
N GLU A 263 -20.34 -19.15 4.89
CA GLU A 263 -21.64 -19.75 4.58
C GLU A 263 -22.06 -20.82 5.63
N ILE A 264 -21.11 -21.65 6.08
CA ILE A 264 -21.37 -22.67 7.10
C ILE A 264 -21.70 -22.03 8.45
N VAL A 265 -20.94 -21.02 8.85
CA VAL A 265 -21.11 -20.33 10.14
C VAL A 265 -22.45 -19.59 10.19
N HIS A 266 -22.86 -18.96 9.07
CA HIS A 266 -24.08 -18.14 9.03
C HIS A 266 -25.33 -18.86 8.56
N ARG A 267 -25.28 -20.16 8.27
CA ARG A 267 -26.40 -20.91 7.66
C ARG A 267 -27.72 -20.86 8.45
N ASN A 268 -27.63 -20.68 9.77
CA ASN A 268 -28.79 -20.70 10.68
C ASN A 268 -29.25 -19.29 11.09
N LYS A 269 -28.69 -18.23 10.52
CA LYS A 269 -29.04 -16.84 10.82
C LYS A 269 -30.19 -16.37 9.93
N ASP A 270 -31.01 -15.45 10.46
CA ASP A 270 -32.00 -14.75 9.69
C ASP A 270 -31.35 -13.90 8.58
N GLU A 271 -31.99 -13.76 7.44
CA GLU A 271 -31.45 -13.10 6.25
C GLU A 271 -30.96 -11.67 6.53
N HIS A 272 -31.67 -10.89 7.34
CA HIS A 272 -31.29 -9.52 7.70
C HIS A 272 -29.97 -9.43 8.49
N VAL A 273 -29.69 -10.44 9.31
CA VAL A 273 -28.44 -10.52 10.09
C VAL A 273 -27.31 -11.10 9.24
N ARG A 274 -27.65 -12.05 8.36
CA ARG A 274 -26.71 -12.74 7.50
C ARG A 274 -26.18 -11.87 6.38
N GLN A 275 -27.04 -11.09 5.70
CA GLN A 275 -26.74 -10.32 4.51
C GLN A 275 -25.49 -9.44 4.64
N PRO A 276 -25.31 -8.62 5.70
CA PRO A 276 -24.10 -7.77 5.85
C PRO A 276 -22.82 -8.58 6.10
N LEU A 277 -22.92 -9.84 6.55
CA LEU A 277 -21.81 -10.73 6.86
C LEU A 277 -21.41 -11.62 5.66
N THR A 278 -22.15 -11.55 4.54
CA THR A 278 -21.84 -12.37 3.37
C THR A 278 -20.63 -11.84 2.60
N LEU A 279 -19.88 -12.76 1.99
CA LEU A 279 -18.78 -12.37 1.11
C LEU A 279 -19.28 -11.58 -0.11
N ALA A 280 -20.49 -11.88 -0.62
CA ALA A 280 -21.10 -11.09 -1.68
C ALA A 280 -21.30 -9.62 -1.28
N HIS A 281 -21.65 -9.35 -0.02
CA HIS A 281 -21.72 -7.98 0.51
C HIS A 281 -20.32 -7.36 0.66
N ALA A 282 -19.34 -8.11 1.18
CA ALA A 282 -17.96 -7.64 1.29
C ALA A 282 -17.38 -7.21 -0.07
N LEU A 283 -17.66 -7.96 -1.15
CA LEU A 283 -17.27 -7.57 -2.52
C LEU A 283 -17.84 -6.21 -2.97
N THR A 284 -18.95 -5.77 -2.43
CA THR A 284 -19.53 -4.44 -2.77
C THR A 284 -18.88 -3.30 -1.99
N ARG A 285 -18.10 -3.62 -0.96
CA ARG A 285 -17.47 -2.64 -0.07
C ARG A 285 -15.99 -2.41 -0.36
N ILE A 286 -15.33 -3.30 -1.13
CA ILE A 286 -13.94 -3.10 -1.54
C ILE A 286 -13.80 -1.84 -2.40
N ASP A 287 -12.65 -1.18 -2.30
CA ASP A 287 -12.35 0.04 -3.06
C ASP A 287 -12.07 -0.28 -4.54
N MET A 288 -13.16 -0.46 -5.32
CA MET A 288 -13.08 -0.65 -6.77
C MET A 288 -12.47 0.55 -7.50
N GLY A 289 -12.56 1.77 -6.92
CA GLY A 289 -11.94 2.96 -7.48
C GLY A 289 -10.43 2.83 -7.55
N SER A 290 -9.80 2.38 -6.47
CA SER A 290 -8.35 2.12 -6.43
C SER A 290 -7.95 0.97 -7.37
N ILE A 291 -8.74 -0.09 -7.47
CA ILE A 291 -8.45 -1.19 -8.41
C ILE A 291 -8.46 -0.69 -9.86
N VAL A 292 -9.46 0.09 -10.24
CA VAL A 292 -9.56 0.69 -11.58
C VAL A 292 -8.43 1.68 -11.84
N PHE A 293 -8.03 2.46 -10.84
CA PHE A 293 -6.85 3.32 -10.92
C PHE A 293 -5.58 2.50 -11.22
N PHE A 294 -5.36 1.39 -10.51
CA PHE A 294 -4.19 0.53 -10.75
C PHE A 294 -4.18 -0.06 -12.16
N VAL A 295 -5.32 -0.51 -12.68
CA VAL A 295 -5.42 -0.94 -14.09
C VAL A 295 -4.95 0.16 -15.03
N GLY A 296 -5.48 1.37 -14.88
CA GLY A 296 -5.12 2.49 -15.75
C GLY A 296 -3.64 2.86 -15.68
N ILE A 297 -3.11 3.04 -14.47
CA ILE A 297 -1.72 3.48 -14.32
C ILE A 297 -0.70 2.40 -14.73
N LEU A 298 -0.95 1.13 -14.43
CA LEU A 298 -0.06 0.03 -14.83
C LEU A 298 -0.01 -0.13 -16.34
N LEU A 299 -1.15 -0.04 -17.03
CA LEU A 299 -1.18 -0.05 -18.50
C LEU A 299 -0.53 1.19 -19.11
N ALA A 300 -0.67 2.37 -18.48
CA ALA A 300 0.01 3.58 -18.93
C ALA A 300 1.54 3.44 -18.82
N VAL A 301 2.05 2.94 -17.71
CA VAL A 301 3.49 2.70 -17.48
C VAL A 301 4.02 1.63 -18.44
N ALA A 302 3.29 0.54 -18.67
CA ALA A 302 3.66 -0.50 -19.63
C ALA A 302 3.81 0.07 -21.06
N CYS A 303 2.94 1.00 -21.46
CA CYS A 303 3.11 1.69 -22.75
C CYS A 303 4.43 2.47 -22.82
N LEU A 304 4.85 3.17 -21.76
CA LEU A 304 6.13 3.88 -21.70
C LEU A 304 7.31 2.91 -21.79
N GLU A 305 7.20 1.75 -21.12
CA GLU A 305 8.21 0.70 -21.16
C GLU A 305 8.40 0.17 -22.59
N HIS A 306 7.32 -0.25 -23.25
CA HIS A 306 7.37 -0.75 -24.63
C HIS A 306 7.81 0.34 -25.65
N ALA A 307 7.52 1.61 -25.38
CA ALA A 307 8.03 2.73 -26.17
C ALA A 307 9.52 3.02 -25.91
N GLY A 308 10.17 2.37 -24.92
CA GLY A 308 11.57 2.58 -24.57
C GLY A 308 11.86 3.85 -23.76
N LEU A 309 10.84 4.61 -23.36
CA LEU A 309 11.02 5.85 -22.59
C LEU A 309 11.60 5.60 -21.20
N LEU A 310 11.19 4.51 -20.55
CA LEU A 310 11.68 4.17 -19.19
C LEU A 310 13.16 3.77 -19.24
N SER A 311 13.60 3.01 -20.24
CA SER A 311 15.01 2.69 -20.44
C SER A 311 15.88 3.93 -20.74
N MET A 312 15.34 4.91 -21.46
CA MET A 312 16.02 6.20 -21.69
C MET A 312 16.17 6.99 -20.39
N LEU A 313 15.13 7.01 -19.54
CA LEU A 313 15.14 7.68 -18.25
C LEU A 313 16.14 7.00 -17.29
N ALA A 314 16.19 5.66 -17.25
CA ALA A 314 17.16 4.91 -16.45
C ALA A 314 18.60 5.28 -16.84
N LYS A 315 18.93 5.23 -18.14
CA LYS A 315 20.26 5.60 -18.65
C LYS A 315 20.63 7.05 -18.31
N TRP A 316 19.67 7.96 -18.36
CA TRP A 316 19.90 9.35 -17.98
C TRP A 316 20.17 9.51 -16.49
N LEU A 317 19.42 8.82 -15.64
CA LEU A 317 19.65 8.80 -14.18
C LEU A 317 21.02 8.21 -13.85
N ASP A 318 21.37 7.07 -14.44
CA ASP A 318 22.66 6.42 -14.23
C ASP A 318 23.82 7.29 -14.68
N ALA A 319 23.71 7.95 -15.83
CA ALA A 319 24.72 8.88 -16.35
C ALA A 319 24.87 10.14 -15.49
N THR A 320 23.76 10.62 -14.90
CA THR A 320 23.74 11.87 -14.13
C THR A 320 24.23 11.69 -12.71
N PHE A 321 23.78 10.65 -12.03
CA PHE A 321 24.06 10.42 -10.61
C PHE A 321 25.14 9.36 -10.38
N GLY A 322 25.28 8.38 -11.27
CA GLY A 322 26.33 7.35 -11.24
C GLY A 322 26.31 6.43 -10.02
N ARG A 323 25.39 6.64 -9.06
CA ARG A 323 25.27 5.90 -7.81
C ARG A 323 23.83 5.45 -7.63
N GLN A 324 23.63 4.13 -7.54
CA GLN A 324 22.34 3.51 -7.45
C GLN A 324 21.58 3.85 -6.16
N ASP A 325 22.29 3.94 -5.04
CA ASP A 325 21.73 4.33 -3.74
C ASP A 325 21.13 5.75 -3.80
N VAL A 326 21.81 6.68 -4.45
CA VAL A 326 21.31 8.06 -4.63
C VAL A 326 20.08 8.10 -5.52
N ILE A 327 20.09 7.35 -6.63
CA ILE A 327 18.96 7.26 -7.54
C ILE A 327 17.71 6.74 -6.81
N VAL A 328 17.85 5.65 -6.07
CA VAL A 328 16.73 5.04 -5.35
C VAL A 328 16.20 5.96 -4.25
N VAL A 329 17.06 6.66 -3.50
CA VAL A 329 16.63 7.66 -2.52
C VAL A 329 15.86 8.80 -3.20
N ILE A 330 16.31 9.29 -4.34
CA ILE A 330 15.60 10.34 -5.10
C ILE A 330 14.23 9.83 -5.58
N LEU A 331 14.16 8.61 -6.11
CA LEU A 331 12.89 7.99 -6.52
C LEU A 331 11.94 7.88 -5.32
N GLY A 332 12.42 7.46 -4.15
CA GLY A 332 11.60 7.43 -2.93
C GLY A 332 11.16 8.82 -2.46
N LEU A 333 11.96 9.87 -2.64
CA LEU A 333 11.53 11.24 -2.37
C LEU A 333 10.45 11.72 -3.36
N LEU A 334 10.51 11.28 -4.62
CA LEU A 334 9.46 11.53 -5.59
C LEU A 334 8.15 10.83 -5.20
N SER A 335 8.21 9.68 -4.50
CA SER A 335 7.03 9.01 -3.96
C SER A 335 6.24 9.88 -2.96
N ALA A 336 6.82 10.92 -2.41
CA ALA A 336 6.07 11.87 -1.58
C ALA A 336 5.02 12.68 -2.37
N VAL A 337 5.24 12.86 -3.66
CA VAL A 337 4.35 13.63 -4.56
C VAL A 337 3.64 12.72 -5.54
N ILE A 338 4.35 11.71 -6.00
CA ILE A 338 3.90 10.69 -6.94
C ILE A 338 3.47 9.46 -6.12
N ASP A 339 2.26 8.95 -6.34
CA ASP A 339 1.80 7.70 -5.70
C ASP A 339 2.88 6.59 -5.86
N ASN A 340 3.14 5.84 -4.80
CA ASN A 340 4.19 4.83 -4.74
C ASN A 340 4.04 3.73 -5.80
N VAL A 341 2.81 3.35 -6.17
CA VAL A 341 2.54 2.26 -7.13
C VAL A 341 3.04 2.59 -8.54
N PRO A 342 2.68 3.75 -9.15
CA PRO A 342 3.25 4.15 -10.44
C PRO A 342 4.77 4.24 -10.46
N LEU A 343 5.35 4.69 -9.35
CA LEU A 343 6.79 4.85 -9.24
C LEU A 343 7.51 3.50 -9.27
N VAL A 344 7.02 2.51 -8.52
CA VAL A 344 7.57 1.16 -8.53
C VAL A 344 7.35 0.49 -9.88
N ALA A 345 6.17 0.64 -10.49
CA ALA A 345 5.91 0.13 -11.84
C ALA A 345 6.90 0.71 -12.86
N ALA A 346 7.13 2.02 -12.82
CA ALA A 346 8.11 2.67 -13.68
C ALA A 346 9.54 2.14 -13.43
N THR A 347 9.93 1.93 -12.16
CA THR A 347 11.25 1.38 -11.84
C THR A 347 11.41 -0.04 -12.35
N MET A 348 10.37 -0.88 -12.27
CA MET A 348 10.38 -2.24 -12.86
C MET A 348 10.56 -2.21 -14.37
N GLY A 349 9.99 -1.23 -15.07
CA GLY A 349 10.19 -1.02 -16.50
C GLY A 349 11.50 -0.30 -16.88
N MET A 350 12.16 0.37 -15.93
CA MET A 350 13.46 1.02 -16.12
C MET A 350 14.63 0.03 -16.05
N TYR A 351 14.55 -0.94 -15.16
CA TYR A 351 15.61 -1.89 -14.83
C TYR A 351 15.10 -3.33 -15.03
N ASP A 352 15.93 -4.19 -15.59
CA ASP A 352 15.57 -5.58 -15.89
C ASP A 352 16.21 -6.58 -14.91
N LEU A 353 15.61 -7.77 -14.82
CA LEU A 353 16.09 -8.85 -13.95
C LEU A 353 17.38 -9.52 -14.45
N ALA A 354 17.78 -9.29 -15.72
CA ALA A 354 19.01 -9.84 -16.26
C ALA A 354 20.25 -9.08 -15.72
N HIS A 355 20.12 -7.76 -15.55
CA HIS A 355 21.17 -6.91 -14.98
C HIS A 355 21.04 -6.79 -13.46
N TYR A 356 19.82 -6.80 -12.95
CA TYR A 356 19.48 -6.69 -11.52
C TYR A 356 18.71 -7.92 -11.09
N PRO A 357 19.35 -9.01 -10.67
CA PRO A 357 18.67 -10.26 -10.32
C PRO A 357 17.76 -10.09 -9.11
N THR A 358 16.84 -11.06 -8.93
CA THR A 358 15.96 -11.13 -7.76
C THR A 358 16.74 -10.92 -6.47
N ASP A 359 16.16 -10.18 -5.54
CA ASP A 359 16.74 -9.84 -4.24
C ASP A 359 18.06 -9.02 -4.32
N SER A 360 18.27 -8.32 -5.45
CA SER A 360 19.40 -7.37 -5.55
C SER A 360 19.14 -6.09 -4.74
N PHE A 361 20.22 -5.37 -4.43
CA PHE A 361 20.20 -4.10 -3.72
C PHE A 361 19.10 -3.14 -4.24
N LEU A 362 18.99 -3.03 -5.55
CA LEU A 362 18.03 -2.14 -6.20
C LEU A 362 16.59 -2.44 -5.77
N TRP A 363 16.17 -3.70 -5.88
CA TRP A 363 14.78 -4.08 -5.66
C TRP A 363 14.34 -3.99 -4.21
N GLU A 364 15.20 -4.44 -3.30
CA GLU A 364 14.93 -4.34 -1.87
C GLU A 364 14.90 -2.88 -1.42
N PHE A 365 15.83 -2.07 -1.94
CA PHE A 365 15.94 -0.67 -1.55
C PHE A 365 14.82 0.19 -2.12
N ILE A 366 14.37 -0.07 -3.37
CA ILE A 366 13.20 0.63 -3.94
C ILE A 366 11.91 0.25 -3.21
N ALA A 367 11.75 -1.00 -2.77
CA ALA A 367 10.61 -1.41 -1.95
C ALA A 367 10.52 -0.57 -0.67
N TYR A 368 11.64 -0.39 0.03
CA TYR A 368 11.72 0.48 1.20
C TYR A 368 11.46 1.94 0.84
N CYS A 369 12.22 2.50 -0.12
CA CYS A 369 12.20 3.93 -0.43
C CYS A 369 10.84 4.37 -1.02
N ALA A 370 10.26 3.62 -1.94
CA ALA A 370 8.98 3.97 -2.53
C ALA A 370 7.83 3.83 -1.52
N GLY A 371 7.80 2.71 -0.77
CA GLY A 371 6.76 2.47 0.24
C GLY A 371 6.76 3.53 1.34
N THR A 372 7.94 3.80 1.93
CA THR A 372 8.04 4.75 3.05
C THR A 372 8.05 6.22 2.62
N GLY A 373 8.57 6.53 1.43
CA GLY A 373 8.62 7.87 0.86
C GLY A 373 7.24 8.52 0.70
N GLY A 374 6.23 7.71 0.39
CA GLY A 374 4.82 8.14 0.31
C GLY A 374 4.24 8.73 1.60
N SER A 375 4.92 8.58 2.74
CA SER A 375 4.51 9.19 4.02
C SER A 375 5.07 10.59 4.25
N ILE A 376 6.03 11.05 3.46
CA ILE A 376 6.66 12.36 3.65
C ILE A 376 5.63 13.47 3.44
N LEU A 377 4.80 13.33 2.40
CA LEU A 377 3.62 14.18 2.20
C LEU A 377 2.36 13.30 2.22
N ILE A 378 1.27 13.82 2.73
CA ILE A 378 0.04 13.05 2.95
C ILE A 378 -0.60 12.51 1.65
N ILE A 379 -0.30 13.12 0.51
CA ILE A 379 -0.82 12.74 -0.81
C ILE A 379 0.02 11.66 -1.51
N GLY A 380 1.19 11.31 -0.97
CA GLY A 380 2.15 10.41 -1.62
C GLY A 380 1.79 8.92 -1.53
N SER A 381 0.74 8.55 -0.82
CA SER A 381 0.28 7.15 -0.72
C SER A 381 -1.22 7.06 -0.53
N ALA A 382 -1.81 5.92 -0.93
CA ALA A 382 -3.23 5.63 -0.69
C ALA A 382 -3.60 5.73 0.81
N ALA A 383 -2.73 5.26 1.70
CA ALA A 383 -2.86 5.39 3.15
C ALA A 383 -2.99 6.87 3.60
N GLY A 384 -2.15 7.73 3.05
CA GLY A 384 -2.18 9.17 3.34
C GLY A 384 -3.48 9.83 2.87
N VAL A 385 -3.91 9.52 1.64
CA VAL A 385 -5.16 10.04 1.06
C VAL A 385 -6.38 9.58 1.86
N ALA A 386 -6.42 8.31 2.29
CA ALA A 386 -7.48 7.79 3.14
C ALA A 386 -7.55 8.52 4.49
N ALA A 387 -6.43 8.67 5.19
CA ALA A 387 -6.37 9.40 6.45
C ALA A 387 -6.77 10.88 6.28
N MET A 388 -6.34 11.52 5.17
CA MET A 388 -6.72 12.88 4.80
C MET A 388 -8.24 13.03 4.66
N GLY A 389 -8.89 12.07 4.00
CA GLY A 389 -10.34 12.05 3.83
C GLY A 389 -11.10 11.83 5.14
N LEU A 390 -10.70 10.81 5.92
CA LEU A 390 -11.38 10.42 7.15
C LEU A 390 -11.28 11.48 8.27
N GLU A 391 -10.11 12.07 8.45
CA GLU A 391 -9.87 13.09 9.50
C GLU A 391 -9.86 14.54 8.97
N ARG A 392 -10.07 14.73 7.67
CA ARG A 392 -10.00 16.03 7.00
C ARG A 392 -8.69 16.76 7.31
N ILE A 393 -7.57 16.05 7.12
CA ILE A 393 -6.23 16.60 7.38
C ILE A 393 -5.89 17.56 6.23
N GLU A 394 -5.57 18.80 6.56
CA GLU A 394 -5.14 19.78 5.56
C GLU A 394 -3.70 19.48 5.10
N PHE A 395 -3.47 19.50 3.78
CA PHE A 395 -2.15 19.27 3.19
C PHE A 395 -1.05 20.14 3.82
N LEU A 396 -1.29 21.46 3.95
CA LEU A 396 -0.32 22.38 4.50
C LEU A 396 -0.06 22.15 6.00
N TRP A 397 -1.06 21.71 6.75
CA TRP A 397 -0.89 21.34 8.16
C TRP A 397 0.05 20.15 8.28
N TYR A 398 -0.18 19.10 7.49
CA TYR A 398 0.67 17.91 7.46
C TYR A 398 2.10 18.25 7.01
N ALA A 399 2.26 19.00 5.92
CA ALA A 399 3.54 19.43 5.40
C ALA A 399 4.38 20.23 6.42
N ARG A 400 3.74 21.06 7.25
CA ARG A 400 4.44 21.85 8.26
C ARG A 400 4.76 21.09 9.55
N ARG A 401 3.95 20.11 9.93
CA ARG A 401 4.03 19.44 11.24
C ARG A 401 4.65 18.05 11.18
N ILE A 402 4.42 17.32 10.10
CA ILE A 402 4.68 15.88 9.97
C ILE A 402 5.76 15.60 8.93
N ALA A 403 5.81 16.34 7.82
CA ALA A 403 6.76 16.06 6.74
C ALA A 403 8.23 16.05 7.21
N GLY A 404 8.62 16.95 8.12
CA GLY A 404 9.99 16.98 8.66
C GLY A 404 10.36 15.69 9.41
N PRO A 405 9.61 15.30 10.46
CA PRO A 405 9.80 14.01 11.13
C PRO A 405 9.70 12.79 10.20
N ALA A 406 8.76 12.78 9.25
CA ALA A 406 8.62 11.69 8.28
C ALA A 406 9.85 11.59 7.36
N LEU A 407 10.33 12.72 6.83
CA LEU A 407 11.57 12.79 6.03
C LEU A 407 12.79 12.33 6.84
N ALA A 408 12.91 12.73 8.11
CA ALA A 408 13.99 12.30 8.98
C ALA A 408 13.97 10.78 9.19
N GLY A 409 12.78 10.20 9.41
CA GLY A 409 12.58 8.75 9.51
C GLY A 409 12.97 8.04 8.20
N TYR A 410 12.48 8.54 7.07
CA TYR A 410 12.79 8.02 5.74
C TYR A 410 14.30 7.98 5.46
N LEU A 411 14.99 9.11 5.65
CA LEU A 411 16.45 9.20 5.41
C LEU A 411 17.24 8.33 6.37
N ALA A 412 16.86 8.27 7.64
CA ALA A 412 17.55 7.43 8.62
C ALA A 412 17.40 5.94 8.29
N GLY A 413 16.21 5.48 7.91
CA GLY A 413 16.01 4.11 7.46
C GLY A 413 16.76 3.81 6.16
N ALA A 414 16.84 4.75 5.22
CA ALA A 414 17.68 4.61 4.01
C ALA A 414 19.17 4.44 4.37
N VAL A 415 19.66 5.24 5.30
CA VAL A 415 21.06 5.10 5.81
C VAL A 415 21.26 3.74 6.48
N VAL A 416 20.29 3.29 7.28
CA VAL A 416 20.35 1.95 7.93
C VAL A 416 20.40 0.85 6.88
N TYR A 417 19.57 0.92 5.82
CA TYR A 417 19.59 -0.07 4.74
C TYR A 417 20.96 -0.13 4.04
N ILE A 418 21.49 1.04 3.65
CA ILE A 418 22.81 1.13 2.99
C ILE A 418 23.92 0.59 3.90
N ALA A 419 23.91 0.96 5.18
CA ALA A 419 24.89 0.49 6.15
C ALA A 419 24.79 -1.04 6.40
N GLN A 420 23.56 -1.55 6.51
CA GLN A 420 23.29 -2.98 6.67
C GLN A 420 23.79 -3.77 5.45
N HIS A 421 23.49 -3.28 4.25
CA HIS A 421 23.97 -3.92 3.02
C HIS A 421 25.50 -3.91 2.91
N ALA A 422 26.14 -2.78 3.21
CA ALA A 422 27.60 -2.66 3.20
C ALA A 422 28.31 -3.53 4.26
N TRP A 423 27.60 -3.88 5.35
CA TRP A 423 28.16 -4.74 6.40
C TRP A 423 27.99 -6.24 6.11
N LEU A 424 26.94 -6.60 5.34
CA LEU A 424 26.62 -8.00 5.02
C LEU A 424 27.27 -8.48 3.72
N HIS A 425 27.74 -7.57 2.87
CA HIS A 425 28.34 -7.81 1.56
C HIS A 425 29.68 -7.09 1.42
#